data_f80a16949a607b53c2aafba183ed7f62
#
_entry.id   f80a16949a607b53c2aafba183ed7f62
#
_cell.length_a   1.000
_cell.length_b   1.000
_cell.length_c   1.000
_cell.angle_alpha   90.00
_cell.angle_beta   90.00
_cell.angle_gamma   90.00
#
_symmetry.space_group_name_H-M   'P 1'
#
loop_
_entity.id
_entity.type
_entity.pdbx_description
1 polymer ?
#
loop_
_entity_poly.entity_id
_entity_poly.type
_entity_poly.pdbx_seq_one_letter_code
_entity_poly.pdbx_strand_id
1 'polypeptide(L)'
;MSGDYSSRNRRMLKRFLPYYKKYSGLFALDMFCSALTTVCEIALPLIVRQITDRAAHDIHDLTAELIIKIVGFYILLRIIDTAASYYTASGGHIMGARIETDMRNDLFSHLQDMSYSFYDNTKIGQLMSRITNDLFDITELAHHGPENVLMTVIKIVAGFIMFASMNIWLAIIVFSLMPLMMLLTSHSRRKMRAAFKQQRREIGEINARTEDSLLGIRVVKSFANEDIEREKFNEGSRRFFKSKKNGYRYMASFHCTVRLCDGLMYIAIVGVGAVFMMKGKTTVGDFSASLLMVSTLLAAIRTMVEFSEQFNRGMTGIERFTEIMDEVSDIKDSPDAKPISDVKGDIEFKNVTFSYKGTDKKILSDFSLHIAPGENVALVGPSGGGKTTLCNLIPRFYDVDSGSILLDGKDIRDITLASLRSNIGTVQQEVYMFSGTVRDNIAYGCPGAEKEDIIAAAKRAGAHEFIEELPEGYDTYVGERGVKLSGGQEQRISIARLFLKNPPIVILDEATSALDNESERLVQQSLEELAKGRTVITIAHRLTTIRNAAEIVVLTEDGIAEQGSHRELMAKGGVYSELYSMYSID
;
A
#
# COMPACT_ATOMS: atom_id res chain seq x y z
N MET A 1 -2.58 -29.29 8.12
CA MET A 1 -2.86 -27.89 8.54
C MET A 1 -1.85 -27.28 9.51
N SER A 2 -1.17 -28.01 10.42
CA SER A 2 -0.18 -27.40 11.35
C SER A 2 1.20 -27.12 10.73
N GLY A 3 1.60 -27.85 9.69
CA GLY A 3 2.90 -27.65 9.03
C GLY A 3 2.97 -26.39 8.15
N ASP A 4 1.85 -25.99 7.57
CA ASP A 4 1.74 -24.84 6.68
C ASP A 4 1.78 -23.51 7.47
N TYR A 5 1.15 -23.45 8.62
CA TYR A 5 1.17 -22.29 9.53
C TYR A 5 2.58 -21.99 10.08
N SER A 6 3.37 -23.02 10.38
CA SER A 6 4.73 -22.86 10.89
C SER A 6 5.69 -22.33 9.82
N SER A 7 5.58 -22.84 8.59
CA SER A 7 6.40 -22.39 7.45
C SER A 7 6.09 -20.95 7.06
N ARG A 8 4.83 -20.57 7.05
CA ARG A 8 4.33 -19.21 6.77
C ARG A 8 4.84 -18.20 7.80
N ASN A 9 4.66 -18.47 9.09
CA ASN A 9 5.16 -17.59 10.15
C ASN A 9 6.68 -17.42 10.11
N ARG A 10 7.42 -18.49 9.80
CA ARG A 10 8.87 -18.43 9.65
C ARG A 10 9.30 -17.55 8.48
N ARG A 11 8.59 -17.59 7.36
CA ARG A 11 8.83 -16.74 6.18
C ARG A 11 8.60 -15.27 6.53
N MET A 12 7.47 -14.93 7.16
CA MET A 12 7.16 -13.58 7.61
C MET A 12 8.23 -13.02 8.56
N LEU A 13 8.61 -13.78 9.58
CA LEU A 13 9.65 -13.39 10.52
C LEU A 13 11.02 -13.21 9.84
N LYS A 14 11.37 -14.08 8.90
CA LYS A 14 12.64 -13.98 8.15
C LYS A 14 12.71 -12.69 7.32
N ARG A 15 11.58 -12.23 6.76
CA ARG A 15 11.49 -10.97 6.01
C ARG A 15 11.53 -9.75 6.92
N PHE A 16 10.88 -9.82 8.07
CA PHE A 16 10.74 -8.69 8.98
C PHE A 16 11.96 -8.47 9.90
N LEU A 17 12.59 -9.54 10.35
CA LEU A 17 13.70 -9.49 11.30
C LEU A 17 14.91 -8.61 10.87
N PRO A 18 15.29 -8.52 9.57
CA PRO A 18 16.37 -7.63 9.14
C PRO A 18 16.15 -6.17 9.49
N TYR A 19 14.91 -5.67 9.45
CA TYR A 19 14.58 -4.30 9.82
C TYR A 19 14.84 -4.02 11.30
N TYR A 20 14.55 -4.99 12.18
CA TYR A 20 14.91 -4.91 13.59
C TYR A 20 16.42 -4.91 13.83
N LYS A 21 17.14 -5.78 13.13
CA LYS A 21 18.56 -5.93 13.30
C LYS A 21 19.32 -4.62 13.06
N LYS A 22 18.85 -3.82 12.11
CA LYS A 22 19.40 -2.49 11.80
C LYS A 22 19.34 -1.54 13.00
N TYR A 23 18.31 -1.66 13.84
CA TYR A 23 18.05 -0.78 14.99
C TYR A 23 18.20 -1.49 16.35
N SER A 24 18.95 -2.58 16.41
CA SER A 24 19.07 -3.44 17.61
C SER A 24 19.54 -2.71 18.86
N GLY A 25 20.39 -1.68 18.72
CA GLY A 25 20.84 -0.87 19.86
C GLY A 25 19.71 -0.01 20.46
N LEU A 26 18.89 0.61 19.62
CA LEU A 26 17.71 1.38 20.07
C LEU A 26 16.68 0.46 20.71
N PHE A 27 16.44 -0.71 20.12
CA PHE A 27 15.56 -1.73 20.65
C PHE A 27 15.99 -2.23 22.02
N ALA A 28 17.29 -2.54 22.20
CA ALA A 28 17.82 -3.00 23.48
C ALA A 28 17.67 -1.94 24.58
N LEU A 29 17.90 -0.66 24.25
CA LEU A 29 17.74 0.44 25.20
C LEU A 29 16.26 0.66 25.55
N ASP A 30 15.36 0.53 24.58
CA ASP A 30 13.90 0.61 24.77
C ASP A 30 13.41 -0.50 25.73
N MET A 31 13.82 -1.74 25.49
CA MET A 31 13.53 -2.87 26.39
C MET A 31 14.10 -2.67 27.80
N PHE A 32 15.30 -2.12 27.90
CA PHE A 32 15.90 -1.82 29.20
C PHE A 32 15.10 -0.74 29.94
N CYS A 33 14.73 0.35 29.28
CA CYS A 33 13.93 1.42 29.87
C CYS A 33 12.55 0.93 30.30
N SER A 34 11.88 0.11 29.47
CA SER A 34 10.57 -0.50 29.80
C SER A 34 10.64 -1.43 31.01
N ALA A 35 11.73 -2.23 31.10
CA ALA A 35 11.97 -3.05 32.29
C ALA A 35 12.21 -2.18 33.53
N LEU A 36 12.98 -1.12 33.42
CA LEU A 36 13.32 -0.19 34.51
C LEU A 36 12.07 0.52 35.02
N THR A 37 11.21 1.05 34.13
CA THR A 37 9.93 1.64 34.47
C THR A 37 9.05 0.66 35.25
N THR A 38 8.98 -0.59 34.77
CA THR A 38 8.20 -1.64 35.43
C THR A 38 8.72 -1.95 36.85
N VAL A 39 10.05 -1.99 37.02
CA VAL A 39 10.66 -2.19 38.35
C VAL A 39 10.36 -1.01 39.28
N CYS A 40 10.41 0.22 38.80
CA CYS A 40 10.05 1.42 39.57
C CYS A 40 8.57 1.41 40.03
N GLU A 41 7.65 0.93 39.18
CA GLU A 41 6.23 0.77 39.55
C GLU A 41 6.03 -0.24 40.71
N ILE A 42 6.78 -1.35 40.68
CA ILE A 42 6.68 -2.41 41.71
C ILE A 42 7.28 -1.95 43.04
N ALA A 43 8.16 -0.97 43.05
CA ALA A 43 8.77 -0.45 44.28
C ALA A 43 7.76 0.20 45.24
N LEU A 44 6.69 0.82 44.72
CA LEU A 44 5.67 1.49 45.57
C LEU A 44 4.97 0.55 46.55
N PRO A 45 4.42 -0.61 46.14
CA PRO A 45 3.86 -1.58 47.09
C PRO A 45 4.84 -2.00 48.19
N LEU A 46 6.13 -2.20 47.84
CA LEU A 46 7.18 -2.59 48.80
C LEU A 46 7.46 -1.47 49.82
N ILE A 47 7.52 -0.22 49.38
CA ILE A 47 7.69 0.95 50.21
C ILE A 47 6.53 1.09 51.20
N VAL A 48 5.29 0.98 50.68
CA VAL A 48 4.07 1.04 51.54
C VAL A 48 4.06 -0.08 52.57
N ARG A 49 4.43 -1.31 52.18
CA ARG A 49 4.61 -2.44 53.07
C ARG A 49 5.53 -2.08 54.26
N GLN A 50 6.74 -1.57 53.93
CA GLN A 50 7.73 -1.25 54.94
C GLN A 50 7.25 -0.16 55.93
N ILE A 51 6.61 0.89 55.44
CA ILE A 51 6.08 1.98 56.28
C ILE A 51 4.97 1.45 57.18
N THR A 52 4.00 0.69 56.61
CA THR A 52 2.83 0.21 57.32
C THR A 52 3.20 -0.82 58.38
N ASP A 53 4.14 -1.73 58.09
CA ASP A 53 4.61 -2.72 59.06
C ASP A 53 5.31 -2.07 60.28
N ARG A 54 6.15 -1.07 60.05
CA ARG A 54 6.81 -0.31 61.13
C ARG A 54 5.79 0.46 61.94
N ALA A 55 4.84 1.15 61.29
CA ALA A 55 3.77 1.89 61.98
C ALA A 55 2.89 0.99 62.82
N ALA A 56 2.65 -0.25 62.37
CA ALA A 56 1.82 -1.23 63.10
C ALA A 56 2.57 -1.90 64.26
N HIS A 57 3.94 -1.96 64.22
CA HIS A 57 4.75 -2.51 65.28
C HIS A 57 4.93 -1.49 66.41
N ASP A 58 5.45 -0.30 66.11
CA ASP A 58 5.51 0.87 67.00
C ASP A 58 5.58 2.14 66.12
N ILE A 59 4.63 3.09 66.36
CA ILE A 59 4.57 4.34 65.62
C ILE A 59 5.82 5.20 65.82
N HIS A 60 6.52 5.04 66.95
CA HIS A 60 7.77 5.73 67.26
C HIS A 60 8.97 5.26 66.43
N ASP A 61 8.88 4.06 65.82
CA ASP A 61 9.85 3.57 64.85
C ASP A 61 9.83 4.35 63.52
N LEU A 62 8.77 5.09 63.26
CA LEU A 62 8.63 6.01 62.14
C LEU A 62 9.25 7.38 62.45
N THR A 63 10.57 7.45 62.47
CA THR A 63 11.27 8.72 62.68
C THR A 63 11.16 9.62 61.42
N ALA A 64 11.17 10.95 61.65
CA ALA A 64 11.17 11.90 60.57
C ALA A 64 12.34 11.67 59.58
N GLU A 65 13.54 11.28 60.09
CA GLU A 65 14.69 10.96 59.27
C GLU A 65 14.45 9.75 58.35
N LEU A 66 13.81 8.70 58.85
CA LEU A 66 13.47 7.54 58.05
C LEU A 66 12.45 7.88 56.96
N ILE A 67 11.42 8.66 57.29
CA ILE A 67 10.42 9.11 56.31
C ILE A 67 11.06 9.94 55.21
N ILE A 68 11.95 10.89 55.57
CA ILE A 68 12.69 11.70 54.60
C ILE A 68 13.55 10.81 53.69
N LYS A 69 14.25 9.78 54.24
CA LYS A 69 15.03 8.85 53.42
C LYS A 69 14.14 8.05 52.45
N ILE A 70 13.04 7.53 52.91
CA ILE A 70 12.09 6.75 52.06
C ILE A 70 11.49 7.65 50.99
N VAL A 71 11.03 8.85 51.33
CA VAL A 71 10.46 9.81 50.37
C VAL A 71 11.53 10.25 49.36
N GLY A 72 12.77 10.55 49.83
CA GLY A 72 13.86 10.90 48.95
C GLY A 72 14.24 9.77 47.97
N PHE A 73 14.25 8.51 48.46
CA PHE A 73 14.43 7.34 47.61
C PHE A 73 13.32 7.17 46.58
N TYR A 74 12.06 7.36 46.99
CA TYR A 74 10.92 7.29 46.08
C TYR A 74 10.91 8.40 45.03
N ILE A 75 11.32 9.63 45.41
CA ILE A 75 11.50 10.74 44.46
C ILE A 75 12.57 10.38 43.43
N LEU A 76 13.70 9.80 43.86
CA LEU A 76 14.76 9.35 42.93
C LEU A 76 14.24 8.29 41.96
N LEU A 77 13.48 7.30 42.47
CA LEU A 77 12.85 6.28 41.59
C LEU A 77 11.89 6.90 40.60
N ARG A 78 11.10 7.91 41.01
CA ARG A 78 10.17 8.61 40.11
C ARG A 78 10.88 9.44 39.05
N ILE A 79 12.01 10.03 39.35
CA ILE A 79 12.84 10.73 38.34
C ILE A 79 13.39 9.74 37.31
N ILE A 80 13.90 8.60 37.79
CA ILE A 80 14.40 7.53 36.92
C ILE A 80 13.28 6.97 36.05
N ASP A 81 12.13 6.65 36.64
CA ASP A 81 10.92 6.18 35.95
C ASP A 81 10.48 7.16 34.85
N THR A 82 10.40 8.45 35.19
CA THR A 82 10.00 9.50 34.24
C THR A 82 10.98 9.61 33.08
N ALA A 83 12.29 9.55 33.34
CA ALA A 83 13.31 9.60 32.30
C ALA A 83 13.27 8.34 31.39
N ALA A 84 13.12 7.16 32.00
CA ALA A 84 12.97 5.90 31.26
C ALA A 84 11.68 5.87 30.41
N SER A 85 10.56 6.32 30.99
CA SER A 85 9.27 6.44 30.33
C SER A 85 9.30 7.44 29.16
N TYR A 86 10.03 8.57 29.32
CA TYR A 86 10.24 9.50 28.22
C TYR A 86 10.99 8.83 27.07
N TYR A 87 12.05 8.03 27.36
CA TYR A 87 12.78 7.33 26.32
C TYR A 87 11.91 6.29 25.62
N THR A 88 11.15 5.46 26.35
CA THR A 88 10.21 4.48 25.75
C THR A 88 9.19 5.18 24.85
N ALA A 89 8.56 6.25 25.34
CA ALA A 89 7.57 7.00 24.58
C ALA A 89 8.15 7.71 23.34
N SER A 90 9.42 8.15 23.38
CA SER A 90 10.03 8.85 22.24
C SER A 90 10.93 7.93 21.41
N GLY A 91 11.86 7.22 22.04
CA GLY A 91 12.85 6.38 21.37
C GLY A 91 12.24 5.17 20.68
N GLY A 92 11.28 4.48 21.34
CA GLY A 92 10.55 3.36 20.78
C GLY A 92 9.75 3.77 19.54
N HIS A 93 8.98 4.85 19.63
CA HIS A 93 8.23 5.39 18.48
C HIS A 93 9.13 5.88 17.35
N ILE A 94 10.27 6.56 17.65
CA ILE A 94 11.25 6.98 16.63
C ILE A 94 11.84 5.75 15.94
N MET A 95 12.16 4.69 16.67
CA MET A 95 12.62 3.43 16.09
C MET A 95 11.56 2.83 15.17
N GLY A 96 10.31 2.76 15.61
CA GLY A 96 9.17 2.33 14.80
C GLY A 96 9.06 3.12 13.50
N ALA A 97 9.09 4.45 13.58
CA ALA A 97 9.02 5.34 12.41
C ALA A 97 10.18 5.14 11.41
N ARG A 98 11.40 4.83 11.90
CA ARG A 98 12.54 4.49 11.03
C ARG A 98 12.33 3.16 10.32
N ILE A 99 11.86 2.14 11.03
CA ILE A 99 11.49 0.84 10.43
C ILE A 99 10.43 1.03 9.37
N GLU A 100 9.39 1.81 9.66
CA GLU A 100 8.32 2.14 8.71
C GLU A 100 8.86 2.82 7.45
N THR A 101 9.75 3.79 7.62
CA THR A 101 10.36 4.50 6.50
C THR A 101 11.19 3.57 5.62
N ASP A 102 12.01 2.70 6.23
CA ASP A 102 12.80 1.72 5.48
C ASP A 102 11.89 0.75 4.72
N MET A 103 10.86 0.19 5.38
CA MET A 103 9.90 -0.72 4.76
C MET A 103 9.11 -0.05 3.62
N ARG A 104 8.73 1.23 3.81
CA ARG A 104 8.02 2.01 2.78
C ARG A 104 8.88 2.23 1.55
N ASN A 105 10.15 2.59 1.74
CA ASN A 105 11.10 2.79 0.66
C ASN A 105 11.35 1.48 -0.12
N ASP A 106 11.57 0.37 0.59
CA ASP A 106 11.78 -0.93 -0.03
C ASP A 106 10.53 -1.38 -0.81
N LEU A 107 9.34 -1.21 -0.21
CA LEU A 107 8.08 -1.55 -0.86
C LEU A 107 7.84 -0.70 -2.12
N PHE A 108 8.07 0.61 -2.03
CA PHE A 108 7.90 1.50 -3.18
C PHE A 108 8.90 1.17 -4.29
N SER A 109 10.17 0.93 -3.94
CA SER A 109 11.18 0.51 -4.92
C SER A 109 10.79 -0.80 -5.59
N HIS A 110 10.35 -1.79 -4.81
CA HIS A 110 9.90 -3.07 -5.33
C HIS A 110 8.69 -2.92 -6.29
N LEU A 111 7.73 -2.06 -5.93
CA LEU A 111 6.59 -1.76 -6.81
C LEU A 111 7.03 -1.12 -8.14
N GLN A 112 8.06 -0.25 -8.15
CA GLN A 112 8.58 0.32 -9.41
C GLN A 112 9.20 -0.74 -10.33
N ASP A 113 9.68 -1.86 -9.78
CA ASP A 113 10.26 -2.98 -10.54
C ASP A 113 9.21 -3.98 -11.05
N MET A 114 7.93 -3.83 -10.67
CA MET A 114 6.87 -4.74 -11.11
C MET A 114 6.48 -4.52 -12.56
N SER A 115 6.08 -5.61 -13.22
CA SER A 115 5.61 -5.62 -14.61
C SER A 115 4.18 -5.07 -14.75
N TYR A 116 3.78 -4.71 -15.95
CA TYR A 116 2.40 -4.30 -16.27
C TYR A 116 1.38 -5.35 -15.87
N SER A 117 1.69 -6.64 -16.07
CA SER A 117 0.81 -7.75 -15.70
C SER A 117 0.44 -7.78 -14.21
N PHE A 118 1.32 -7.30 -13.35
CA PHE A 118 1.03 -7.13 -11.92
C PHE A 118 -0.02 -6.04 -11.69
N TYR A 119 0.11 -4.89 -12.38
CA TYR A 119 -0.80 -3.76 -12.24
C TYR A 119 -2.16 -4.01 -12.87
N ASP A 120 -2.26 -4.77 -13.95
CA ASP A 120 -3.52 -5.19 -14.57
C ASP A 120 -4.42 -5.97 -13.60
N ASN A 121 -3.79 -6.75 -12.71
CA ASN A 121 -4.48 -7.61 -11.77
C ASN A 121 -4.57 -7.03 -10.35
N THR A 122 -3.98 -5.84 -10.10
CA THR A 122 -3.89 -5.26 -8.76
C THR A 122 -4.54 -3.88 -8.68
N LYS A 123 -5.44 -3.69 -7.74
CA LYS A 123 -6.08 -2.38 -7.53
C LYS A 123 -5.12 -1.42 -6.83
N ILE A 124 -4.82 -0.28 -7.44
CA ILE A 124 -3.92 0.76 -6.88
C ILE A 124 -4.33 1.19 -5.46
N GLY A 125 -5.64 1.34 -5.20
CA GLY A 125 -6.12 1.69 -3.86
C GLY A 125 -5.76 0.66 -2.78
N GLN A 126 -5.62 -0.63 -3.13
CA GLN A 126 -5.12 -1.65 -2.19
C GLN A 126 -3.64 -1.47 -1.91
N LEU A 127 -2.82 -1.16 -2.92
CA LEU A 127 -1.39 -0.88 -2.75
C LEU A 127 -1.18 0.35 -1.87
N MET A 128 -1.96 1.42 -2.09
CA MET A 128 -1.91 2.63 -1.25
C MET A 128 -2.24 2.31 0.22
N SER A 129 -3.27 1.50 0.48
CA SER A 129 -3.59 1.05 1.85
C SER A 129 -2.46 0.23 2.48
N ARG A 130 -1.74 -0.58 1.70
CA ARG A 130 -0.60 -1.38 2.18
C ARG A 130 0.61 -0.51 2.53
N ILE A 131 0.89 0.52 1.72
CA ILE A 131 1.99 1.48 1.95
C ILE A 131 1.73 2.37 3.18
N THR A 132 0.46 2.62 3.52
CA THR A 132 0.08 3.51 4.64
C THR A 132 -0.35 2.74 5.88
N ASN A 133 -1.52 2.09 5.82
CA ASN A 133 -2.16 1.51 7.00
C ASN A 133 -1.48 0.22 7.49
N ASP A 134 -1.12 -0.68 6.56
CA ASP A 134 -0.52 -1.96 6.97
C ASP A 134 0.88 -1.74 7.55
N LEU A 135 1.68 -0.80 7.00
CA LEU A 135 3.00 -0.46 7.55
C LEU A 135 2.88 0.18 8.94
N PHE A 136 1.89 1.05 9.16
CA PHE A 136 1.62 1.61 10.48
C PHE A 136 1.28 0.50 11.50
N ASP A 137 0.38 -0.43 11.18
CA ASP A 137 0.03 -1.54 12.05
C ASP A 137 1.24 -2.46 12.35
N ILE A 138 2.16 -2.64 11.38
CA ILE A 138 3.41 -3.38 11.56
C ILE A 138 4.31 -2.69 12.58
N THR A 139 4.50 -1.39 12.44
CA THR A 139 5.41 -0.63 13.31
C THR A 139 4.89 -0.47 14.72
N GLU A 140 3.58 -0.31 14.89
CA GLU A 140 2.93 -0.37 16.18
C GLU A 140 3.17 -1.72 16.89
N LEU A 141 3.08 -2.83 16.13
CA LEU A 141 3.44 -4.14 16.66
C LEU A 141 4.94 -4.23 16.98
N ALA A 142 5.77 -3.61 16.15
CA ALA A 142 7.22 -3.70 16.23
C ALA A 142 7.78 -3.19 17.56
N HIS A 143 7.34 -2.04 18.06
CA HIS A 143 7.84 -1.50 19.32
C HIS A 143 6.97 -1.87 20.52
N HIS A 144 5.65 -1.72 20.44
CA HIS A 144 4.76 -2.07 21.56
C HIS A 144 4.64 -3.58 21.82
N GLY A 145 4.89 -4.43 20.79
CA GLY A 145 4.78 -5.87 20.94
C GLY A 145 5.72 -6.44 21.99
N PRO A 146 7.04 -6.35 21.78
CA PRO A 146 8.04 -6.83 22.73
C PRO A 146 7.98 -6.11 24.07
N GLU A 147 7.71 -4.79 24.08
CA GLU A 147 7.59 -3.97 25.28
C GLU A 147 6.44 -4.46 26.19
N ASN A 148 5.22 -4.59 25.65
CA ASN A 148 4.07 -5.04 26.42
C ASN A 148 4.24 -6.46 26.97
N VAL A 149 4.86 -7.35 26.18
CA VAL A 149 5.16 -8.71 26.65
C VAL A 149 6.17 -8.69 27.79
N LEU A 150 7.27 -7.95 27.63
CA LEU A 150 8.32 -7.84 28.64
C LEU A 150 7.77 -7.27 29.96
N MET A 151 7.08 -6.12 29.90
CA MET A 151 6.48 -5.48 31.07
C MET A 151 5.46 -6.38 31.77
N THR A 152 4.61 -7.06 30.99
CA THR A 152 3.61 -7.99 31.54
C THR A 152 4.28 -9.17 32.24
N VAL A 153 5.30 -9.78 31.65
CA VAL A 153 6.02 -10.89 32.25
C VAL A 153 6.70 -10.46 33.54
N ILE A 154 7.38 -9.30 33.57
CA ILE A 154 8.02 -8.77 34.79
C ILE A 154 6.97 -8.53 35.88
N LYS A 155 5.83 -7.89 35.57
CA LYS A 155 4.74 -7.61 36.53
C LYS A 155 4.13 -8.90 37.10
N ILE A 156 3.92 -9.92 36.27
CA ILE A 156 3.37 -11.22 36.69
C ILE A 156 4.36 -11.95 37.60
N VAL A 157 5.63 -12.05 37.19
CA VAL A 157 6.67 -12.75 37.97
C VAL A 157 6.96 -12.04 39.29
N ALA A 158 7.16 -10.73 39.25
CA ALA A 158 7.40 -9.94 40.46
C ALA A 158 6.19 -9.96 41.41
N GLY A 159 4.96 -9.87 40.87
CA GLY A 159 3.73 -10.02 41.64
C GLY A 159 3.64 -11.38 42.32
N PHE A 160 3.95 -12.47 41.60
CA PHE A 160 3.96 -13.81 42.18
C PHE A 160 5.00 -13.92 43.30
N ILE A 161 6.24 -13.47 43.07
CA ILE A 161 7.31 -13.49 44.10
C ILE A 161 6.87 -12.67 45.32
N MET A 162 6.32 -11.49 45.11
CA MET A 162 5.86 -10.63 46.21
C MET A 162 4.75 -11.28 47.03
N PHE A 163 3.68 -11.79 46.40
CA PHE A 163 2.61 -12.50 47.13
C PHE A 163 3.11 -13.76 47.81
N ALA A 164 3.98 -14.54 47.17
CA ALA A 164 4.58 -15.75 47.76
C ALA A 164 5.45 -15.43 48.95
N SER A 165 6.19 -14.30 48.96
CA SER A 165 6.98 -13.85 50.11
C SER A 165 6.15 -13.42 51.31
N MET A 166 4.91 -12.94 51.09
CA MET A 166 3.97 -12.60 52.14
C MET A 166 3.26 -13.83 52.66
N ASN A 167 2.63 -14.59 51.77
CA ASN A 167 1.96 -15.84 52.09
C ASN A 167 1.71 -16.66 50.83
N ILE A 168 2.24 -17.88 50.78
CA ILE A 168 2.14 -18.75 49.60
C ILE A 168 0.70 -19.10 49.24
N TRP A 169 -0.18 -19.28 50.23
CA TRP A 169 -1.60 -19.57 49.98
C TRP A 169 -2.34 -18.37 49.38
N LEU A 170 -1.98 -17.15 49.78
CA LEU A 170 -2.51 -15.94 49.19
C LEU A 170 -2.07 -15.83 47.70
N ALA A 171 -0.80 -16.12 47.41
CA ALA A 171 -0.31 -16.18 46.06
C ALA A 171 -1.09 -17.18 45.17
N ILE A 172 -1.27 -18.42 45.69
CA ILE A 172 -1.99 -19.47 44.96
C ILE A 172 -3.44 -19.03 44.67
N ILE A 173 -4.14 -18.43 45.64
CA ILE A 173 -5.52 -17.99 45.46
C ILE A 173 -5.59 -16.88 44.41
N VAL A 174 -4.78 -15.84 44.51
CA VAL A 174 -4.75 -14.71 43.55
C VAL A 174 -4.43 -15.19 42.14
N PHE A 175 -3.38 -16.01 42.01
CA PHE A 175 -2.93 -16.49 40.68
C PHE A 175 -3.86 -17.57 40.07
N SER A 176 -4.63 -18.32 40.91
CA SER A 176 -5.65 -19.24 40.40
C SER A 176 -6.87 -18.53 39.83
N LEU A 177 -7.15 -17.31 40.29
CA LEU A 177 -8.25 -16.49 39.76
C LEU A 177 -7.93 -15.98 38.32
N MET A 178 -6.65 -15.78 37.95
CA MET A 178 -6.28 -15.29 36.63
C MET A 178 -6.76 -16.18 35.46
N PRO A 179 -6.46 -17.50 35.43
CA PRO A 179 -6.97 -18.37 34.39
C PRO A 179 -8.51 -18.47 34.43
N LEU A 180 -9.12 -18.42 35.60
CA LEU A 180 -10.58 -18.38 35.72
C LEU A 180 -11.16 -17.13 35.06
N MET A 181 -10.57 -15.96 35.29
CA MET A 181 -10.93 -14.70 34.62
C MET A 181 -10.81 -14.82 33.11
N MET A 182 -9.71 -15.42 32.61
CA MET A 182 -9.49 -15.65 31.17
C MET A 182 -10.60 -16.55 30.58
N LEU A 183 -11.02 -17.58 31.29
CA LEU A 183 -12.11 -18.47 30.85
C LEU A 183 -13.45 -17.72 30.81
N LEU A 184 -13.79 -16.99 31.85
CA LEU A 184 -15.06 -16.24 31.95
C LEU A 184 -15.15 -15.15 30.85
N THR A 185 -14.06 -14.43 30.62
CA THR A 185 -14.04 -13.35 29.62
C THR A 185 -13.95 -13.88 28.17
N SER A 186 -13.44 -15.11 27.98
CA SER A 186 -13.21 -15.69 26.62
C SER A 186 -14.50 -15.79 25.80
N HIS A 187 -15.61 -16.16 26.41
CA HIS A 187 -16.90 -16.30 25.75
C HIS A 187 -17.44 -14.95 25.24
N SER A 188 -17.49 -13.93 26.11
CA SER A 188 -17.91 -12.59 25.74
C SER A 188 -16.98 -11.98 24.69
N ARG A 189 -15.67 -12.22 24.79
CA ARG A 189 -14.65 -11.80 23.83
C ARG A 189 -14.87 -12.40 22.44
N ARG A 190 -15.20 -13.71 22.34
CA ARG A 190 -15.50 -14.36 21.04
C ARG A 190 -16.72 -13.73 20.37
N LYS A 191 -17.81 -13.48 21.11
CA LYS A 191 -19.02 -12.83 20.60
C LYS A 191 -18.74 -11.39 20.15
N MET A 192 -18.00 -10.63 20.95
CA MET A 192 -17.58 -9.28 20.60
C MET A 192 -16.76 -9.24 19.31
N ARG A 193 -15.75 -10.12 19.17
CA ARG A 193 -14.93 -10.22 17.94
C ARG A 193 -15.77 -10.57 16.71
N ALA A 194 -16.70 -11.53 16.83
CA ALA A 194 -17.58 -11.90 15.72
C ALA A 194 -18.47 -10.72 15.28
N ALA A 195 -19.02 -9.97 16.25
CA ALA A 195 -19.84 -8.80 15.96
C ALA A 195 -19.04 -7.66 15.30
N PHE A 196 -17.80 -7.39 15.74
CA PHE A 196 -16.94 -6.40 15.11
C PHE A 196 -16.48 -6.83 13.70
N LYS A 197 -16.28 -8.14 13.48
CA LYS A 197 -16.00 -8.66 12.13
C LYS A 197 -17.19 -8.41 11.20
N GLN A 198 -18.41 -8.68 11.66
CA GLN A 198 -19.63 -8.41 10.89
C GLN A 198 -19.79 -6.91 10.62
N GLN A 199 -19.56 -6.06 11.61
CA GLN A 199 -19.61 -4.60 11.45
C GLN A 199 -18.64 -4.11 10.37
N ARG A 200 -17.39 -4.65 10.34
CA ARG A 200 -16.41 -4.33 9.29
C ARG A 200 -16.87 -4.76 7.89
N ARG A 201 -17.57 -5.87 7.80
CA ARG A 201 -18.15 -6.32 6.53
C ARG A 201 -19.26 -5.36 6.05
N GLU A 202 -20.19 -5.01 6.94
CA GLU A 202 -21.29 -4.10 6.61
C GLU A 202 -20.80 -2.71 6.18
N ILE A 203 -19.78 -2.15 6.85
CA ILE A 203 -19.22 -0.86 6.44
C ILE A 203 -18.47 -0.96 5.11
N GLY A 204 -17.82 -2.09 4.84
CA GLY A 204 -17.20 -2.36 3.53
C GLY A 204 -18.25 -2.39 2.39
N GLU A 205 -19.42 -3.00 2.63
CA GLU A 205 -20.52 -3.00 1.66
C GLU A 205 -21.10 -1.60 1.43
N ILE A 206 -21.21 -0.79 2.51
CA ILE A 206 -21.65 0.61 2.39
C ILE A 206 -20.64 1.41 1.56
N ASN A 207 -19.35 1.29 1.85
CA ASN A 207 -18.29 2.02 1.15
C ASN A 207 -18.30 1.68 -0.35
N ALA A 208 -18.36 0.39 -0.70
CA ALA A 208 -18.42 -0.03 -2.10
C ALA A 208 -19.64 0.54 -2.84
N ARG A 209 -20.82 0.53 -2.22
CA ARG A 209 -22.04 1.12 -2.82
C ARG A 209 -21.95 2.64 -2.92
N THR A 210 -21.36 3.30 -1.93
CA THR A 210 -21.18 4.76 -1.94
C THR A 210 -20.21 5.15 -3.06
N GLU A 211 -19.09 4.42 -3.19
CA GLU A 211 -18.12 4.62 -4.28
C GLU A 211 -18.79 4.46 -5.64
N ASP A 212 -19.54 3.38 -5.85
CA ASP A 212 -20.27 3.10 -7.09
C ASP A 212 -21.28 4.21 -7.44
N SER A 213 -22.11 4.63 -6.47
CA SER A 213 -23.08 5.72 -6.63
C SER A 213 -22.43 7.07 -6.93
N LEU A 214 -21.26 7.38 -6.29
CA LEU A 214 -20.55 8.64 -6.51
C LEU A 214 -19.78 8.64 -7.84
N LEU A 215 -19.17 7.54 -8.23
CA LEU A 215 -18.56 7.40 -9.56
C LEU A 215 -19.61 7.52 -10.66
N GLY A 216 -20.79 6.90 -10.45
CA GLY A 216 -21.94 6.98 -11.33
C GLY A 216 -22.83 8.22 -11.17
N ILE A 217 -22.41 9.27 -10.44
CA ILE A 217 -23.29 10.39 -10.06
C ILE A 217 -23.93 11.11 -11.27
N ARG A 218 -23.23 11.17 -12.39
CA ARG A 218 -23.80 11.75 -13.64
C ARG A 218 -24.98 10.93 -14.14
N VAL A 219 -24.89 9.60 -14.07
CA VAL A 219 -25.99 8.70 -14.46
C VAL A 219 -27.14 8.85 -13.48
N VAL A 220 -26.88 8.83 -12.17
CA VAL A 220 -27.91 9.05 -11.13
C VAL A 220 -28.66 10.35 -11.40
N LYS A 221 -27.93 11.44 -11.68
CA LYS A 221 -28.52 12.76 -11.98
C LYS A 221 -29.30 12.79 -13.29
N SER A 222 -28.76 12.16 -14.34
CA SER A 222 -29.43 12.17 -15.66
C SER A 222 -30.77 11.41 -15.67
N PHE A 223 -30.92 10.41 -14.78
CA PHE A 223 -32.15 9.64 -14.62
C PHE A 223 -33.03 10.10 -13.44
N ALA A 224 -32.61 11.15 -12.70
CA ALA A 224 -33.30 11.66 -11.50
C ALA A 224 -33.57 10.56 -10.46
N ASN A 225 -32.61 9.64 -10.26
CA ASN A 225 -32.72 8.45 -9.39
C ASN A 225 -32.07 8.63 -8.02
N GLU A 226 -31.91 9.88 -7.54
CA GLU A 226 -31.29 10.17 -6.25
C GLU A 226 -31.99 9.49 -5.07
N ASP A 227 -33.30 9.40 -5.12
CA ASP A 227 -34.08 8.79 -4.05
C ASP A 227 -33.89 7.28 -3.98
N ILE A 228 -33.69 6.63 -5.13
CA ILE A 228 -33.35 5.21 -5.20
C ILE A 228 -31.97 4.96 -4.53
N GLU A 229 -30.98 5.78 -4.85
CA GLU A 229 -29.64 5.65 -4.26
C GLU A 229 -29.65 5.98 -2.76
N ARG A 230 -30.44 6.98 -2.32
CA ARG A 230 -30.63 7.27 -0.88
C ARG A 230 -31.24 6.09 -0.14
N GLU A 231 -32.26 5.42 -0.71
CA GLU A 231 -32.88 4.26 -0.04
C GLU A 231 -31.92 3.07 0.03
N LYS A 232 -31.15 2.79 -1.03
CA LYS A 232 -30.09 1.76 -1.01
C LYS A 232 -29.04 2.04 0.08
N PHE A 233 -28.63 3.30 0.24
CA PHE A 233 -27.69 3.72 1.29
C PHE A 233 -28.31 3.56 2.68
N ASN A 234 -29.58 3.99 2.85
CA ASN A 234 -30.32 3.88 4.12
C ASN A 234 -30.48 2.42 4.56
N GLU A 235 -30.77 1.51 3.63
CA GLU A 235 -30.81 0.09 3.94
C GLU A 235 -29.47 -0.45 4.46
N GLY A 236 -28.38 -0.11 3.76
CA GLY A 236 -27.03 -0.47 4.19
C GLY A 236 -26.72 0.09 5.60
N SER A 237 -27.04 1.37 5.81
CA SER A 237 -26.86 2.06 7.08
C SER A 237 -27.68 1.43 8.22
N ARG A 238 -28.93 1.00 7.96
CA ARG A 238 -29.76 0.27 8.95
C ARG A 238 -29.12 -1.09 9.32
N ARG A 239 -28.61 -1.86 8.34
CA ARG A 239 -27.90 -3.13 8.61
C ARG A 239 -26.64 -2.89 9.43
N PHE A 240 -25.83 -1.91 9.06
CA PHE A 240 -24.63 -1.51 9.79
C PHE A 240 -24.98 -1.10 11.24
N PHE A 241 -26.01 -0.24 11.43
CA PHE A 241 -26.45 0.16 12.76
C PHE A 241 -26.86 -1.04 13.64
N LYS A 242 -27.61 -1.99 13.07
CA LYS A 242 -27.99 -3.22 13.79
C LYS A 242 -26.76 -4.03 14.21
N SER A 243 -25.79 -4.19 13.31
CA SER A 243 -24.54 -4.88 13.59
C SER A 243 -23.71 -4.14 14.66
N LYS A 244 -23.60 -2.82 14.55
CA LYS A 244 -22.90 -1.94 15.49
C LYS A 244 -23.53 -1.98 16.88
N LYS A 245 -24.87 -1.91 16.96
CA LYS A 245 -25.63 -2.04 18.21
C LYS A 245 -25.33 -3.36 18.92
N ASN A 246 -25.29 -4.48 18.18
CA ASN A 246 -24.95 -5.79 18.75
C ASN A 246 -23.48 -5.83 19.21
N GLY A 247 -22.56 -5.25 18.42
CA GLY A 247 -21.16 -5.12 18.80
C GLY A 247 -20.98 -4.39 20.13
N TYR A 248 -21.64 -3.25 20.31
CA TYR A 248 -21.60 -2.50 21.58
C TYR A 248 -22.22 -3.26 22.77
N ARG A 249 -23.28 -4.04 22.54
CA ARG A 249 -23.86 -4.88 23.61
C ARG A 249 -22.88 -5.96 24.08
N TYR A 250 -22.19 -6.63 23.14
CA TYR A 250 -21.18 -7.63 23.48
C TYR A 250 -19.92 -7.00 24.09
N MET A 251 -19.54 -5.81 23.65
CA MET A 251 -18.46 -5.04 24.25
C MET A 251 -18.80 -4.66 25.70
N ALA A 252 -20.00 -4.14 25.94
CA ALA A 252 -20.46 -3.84 27.30
C ALA A 252 -20.49 -5.09 28.20
N SER A 253 -20.99 -6.23 27.67
CA SER A 253 -20.97 -7.51 28.39
C SER A 253 -19.54 -7.94 28.73
N PHE A 254 -18.59 -7.80 27.78
CA PHE A 254 -17.17 -8.10 28.02
C PHE A 254 -16.60 -7.21 29.14
N HIS A 255 -16.76 -5.88 29.03
CA HIS A 255 -16.28 -4.94 30.06
C HIS A 255 -16.92 -5.17 31.45
N CYS A 256 -18.22 -5.46 31.51
CA CYS A 256 -18.89 -5.80 32.77
C CYS A 256 -18.33 -7.09 33.38
N THR A 257 -18.05 -8.11 32.53
CA THR A 257 -17.45 -9.37 33.01
C THR A 257 -16.04 -9.12 33.54
N VAL A 258 -15.20 -8.35 32.85
CA VAL A 258 -13.85 -7.96 33.31
C VAL A 258 -13.95 -7.22 34.66
N ARG A 259 -14.84 -6.22 34.75
CA ARG A 259 -15.04 -5.45 35.99
C ARG A 259 -15.51 -6.31 37.17
N LEU A 260 -16.38 -7.29 36.90
CA LEU A 260 -16.80 -8.26 37.94
C LEU A 260 -15.62 -9.11 38.40
N CYS A 261 -14.79 -9.60 37.46
CA CYS A 261 -13.60 -10.37 37.78
C CYS A 261 -12.60 -9.55 38.61
N ASP A 262 -12.37 -8.28 38.23
CA ASP A 262 -11.53 -7.35 39.00
C ASP A 262 -12.07 -7.23 40.44
N GLY A 263 -13.38 -7.03 40.59
CA GLY A 263 -14.05 -6.97 41.91
C GLY A 263 -13.87 -8.26 42.72
N LEU A 264 -14.01 -9.42 42.09
CA LEU A 264 -13.80 -10.72 42.76
C LEU A 264 -12.35 -10.90 43.25
N MET A 265 -11.36 -10.42 42.47
CA MET A 265 -9.97 -10.45 42.88
C MET A 265 -9.70 -9.55 44.09
N TYR A 266 -10.28 -8.33 44.13
CA TYR A 266 -10.21 -7.46 45.30
C TYR A 266 -10.92 -8.09 46.52
N ILE A 267 -12.11 -8.68 46.34
CA ILE A 267 -12.84 -9.36 47.42
C ILE A 267 -12.03 -10.52 47.97
N ALA A 268 -11.40 -11.31 47.10
CA ALA A 268 -10.52 -12.41 47.54
C ALA A 268 -9.35 -11.92 48.38
N ILE A 269 -8.65 -10.86 47.95
CA ILE A 269 -7.52 -10.29 48.69
C ILE A 269 -8.00 -9.67 50.02
N VAL A 270 -9.07 -8.88 50.02
CA VAL A 270 -9.60 -8.27 51.24
C VAL A 270 -10.08 -9.34 52.21
N GLY A 271 -10.89 -10.30 51.75
CA GLY A 271 -11.46 -11.34 52.59
C GLY A 271 -10.40 -12.33 53.12
N VAL A 272 -9.64 -12.93 52.23
CA VAL A 272 -8.61 -13.93 52.60
C VAL A 272 -7.42 -13.26 53.30
N GLY A 273 -6.99 -12.07 52.83
CA GLY A 273 -5.91 -11.31 53.43
C GLY A 273 -6.25 -10.89 54.87
N ALA A 274 -7.48 -10.40 55.12
CA ALA A 274 -7.96 -10.07 56.47
C ALA A 274 -7.99 -11.30 57.37
N VAL A 275 -8.48 -12.46 56.89
CA VAL A 275 -8.48 -13.72 57.67
C VAL A 275 -7.04 -14.16 57.98
N PHE A 276 -6.10 -14.05 57.07
CA PHE A 276 -4.70 -14.38 57.33
C PHE A 276 -4.05 -13.39 58.27
N MET A 277 -4.38 -12.11 58.21
CA MET A 277 -3.94 -11.09 59.18
C MET A 277 -4.50 -11.36 60.58
N MET A 278 -5.78 -11.67 60.72
CA MET A 278 -6.36 -12.08 62.00
C MET A 278 -5.68 -13.31 62.59
N LYS A 279 -5.21 -14.25 61.77
CA LYS A 279 -4.50 -15.46 62.21
C LYS A 279 -2.97 -15.22 62.40
N GLY A 280 -2.49 -14.00 62.30
CA GLY A 280 -1.10 -13.65 62.41
C GLY A 280 -0.18 -14.24 61.29
N LYS A 281 -0.77 -14.64 60.16
CA LYS A 281 -0.06 -15.24 59.02
C LYS A 281 0.44 -14.20 57.99
N THR A 282 -0.04 -12.99 58.06
CA THR A 282 0.37 -11.83 57.24
C THR A 282 0.33 -10.58 58.11
N THR A 283 1.18 -9.61 57.78
CA THR A 283 1.24 -8.32 58.48
C THR A 283 0.24 -7.31 57.91
N VAL A 284 0.06 -6.17 58.57
CA VAL A 284 -0.74 -5.05 58.06
C VAL A 284 -0.10 -4.46 56.80
N GLY A 285 1.24 -4.42 56.75
CA GLY A 285 1.98 -3.99 55.57
C GLY A 285 1.81 -4.95 54.39
N ASP A 286 1.83 -6.28 54.65
CA ASP A 286 1.56 -7.28 53.61
C ASP A 286 0.16 -7.08 53.01
N PHE A 287 -0.84 -6.83 53.84
CA PHE A 287 -2.20 -6.58 53.37
C PHE A 287 -2.32 -5.32 52.53
N SER A 288 -1.71 -4.21 52.98
CA SER A 288 -1.72 -2.93 52.27
C SER A 288 -0.98 -3.04 50.92
N ALA A 289 0.18 -3.68 50.90
CA ALA A 289 0.95 -3.92 49.67
C ALA A 289 0.22 -4.83 48.68
N SER A 290 -0.52 -5.83 49.19
CA SER A 290 -1.34 -6.73 48.34
C SER A 290 -2.42 -5.99 47.60
N LEU A 291 -3.06 -5.00 48.21
CA LEU A 291 -4.10 -4.16 47.57
C LEU A 291 -3.53 -3.30 46.44
N LEU A 292 -2.31 -2.77 46.61
CA LEU A 292 -1.63 -2.00 45.56
C LEU A 292 -1.16 -2.90 44.43
N MET A 293 -0.56 -4.06 44.74
CA MET A 293 -0.01 -4.98 43.74
C MET A 293 -1.11 -5.59 42.87
N VAL A 294 -2.32 -5.83 43.39
CA VAL A 294 -3.38 -6.36 42.55
C VAL A 294 -3.77 -5.39 41.44
N SER A 295 -3.77 -4.08 41.71
CA SER A 295 -4.06 -3.09 40.66
C SER A 295 -3.03 -3.15 39.49
N THR A 296 -1.75 -3.34 39.84
CA THR A 296 -0.66 -3.51 38.85
C THR A 296 -0.84 -4.79 38.03
N LEU A 297 -1.21 -5.91 38.69
CA LEU A 297 -1.49 -7.18 38.00
C LEU A 297 -2.70 -7.09 37.07
N LEU A 298 -3.80 -6.46 37.53
CA LEU A 298 -4.98 -6.26 36.69
C LEU A 298 -4.71 -5.37 35.48
N ALA A 299 -3.90 -4.32 35.63
CA ALA A 299 -3.43 -3.48 34.53
C ALA A 299 -2.64 -4.30 33.51
N ALA A 300 -1.69 -5.13 33.97
CA ALA A 300 -0.91 -6.01 33.09
C ALA A 300 -1.78 -6.99 32.28
N ILE A 301 -2.82 -7.57 32.90
CA ILE A 301 -3.78 -8.44 32.20
C ILE A 301 -4.54 -7.67 31.13
N ARG A 302 -5.00 -6.44 31.41
CA ARG A 302 -5.72 -5.60 30.44
C ARG A 302 -4.83 -5.25 29.25
N THR A 303 -3.60 -4.82 29.49
CA THR A 303 -2.61 -4.55 28.43
C THR A 303 -2.41 -5.77 27.52
N MET A 304 -2.32 -6.98 28.09
CA MET A 304 -2.17 -8.22 27.30
C MET A 304 -3.41 -8.54 26.46
N VAL A 305 -4.60 -8.21 26.95
CA VAL A 305 -5.85 -8.39 26.18
C VAL A 305 -5.89 -7.42 24.99
N GLU A 306 -5.54 -6.16 25.18
CA GLU A 306 -5.47 -5.13 24.14
C GLU A 306 -4.38 -5.44 23.12
N PHE A 307 -3.21 -5.83 23.57
CA PHE A 307 -2.09 -6.26 22.73
C PHE A 307 -2.48 -7.39 21.77
N SER A 308 -3.33 -8.32 22.18
CA SER A 308 -3.78 -9.41 21.30
C SER A 308 -4.47 -8.94 20.01
N GLU A 309 -5.12 -7.78 20.00
CA GLU A 309 -5.72 -7.22 18.78
C GLU A 309 -4.66 -6.54 17.92
N GLN A 310 -3.79 -5.74 18.53
CA GLN A 310 -2.66 -5.10 17.86
C GLN A 310 -1.73 -6.14 17.21
N PHE A 311 -1.44 -7.23 17.93
CA PHE A 311 -0.68 -8.36 17.40
C PHE A 311 -1.29 -8.95 16.12
N ASN A 312 -2.60 -9.19 16.12
CA ASN A 312 -3.27 -9.75 14.94
C ASN A 312 -3.26 -8.77 13.75
N ARG A 313 -3.40 -7.46 13.99
CA ARG A 313 -3.33 -6.45 12.92
C ARG A 313 -1.93 -6.38 12.34
N GLY A 314 -0.92 -6.24 13.19
CA GLY A 314 0.47 -6.17 12.75
C GLY A 314 0.92 -7.43 12.01
N MET A 315 0.54 -8.63 12.50
CA MET A 315 0.84 -9.89 11.80
C MET A 315 0.16 -9.98 10.43
N THR A 316 -1.06 -9.47 10.30
CA THR A 316 -1.75 -9.40 8.99
C THR A 316 -1.05 -8.39 8.07
N GLY A 317 -0.58 -7.26 8.61
CA GLY A 317 0.23 -6.30 7.86
C GLY A 317 1.54 -6.92 7.37
N ILE A 318 2.29 -7.63 8.24
CA ILE A 318 3.53 -8.33 7.86
C ILE A 318 3.26 -9.36 6.76
N GLU A 319 2.16 -10.09 6.85
CA GLU A 319 1.76 -11.06 5.84
C GLU A 319 1.58 -10.40 4.47
N ARG A 320 0.75 -9.35 4.39
CA ARG A 320 0.47 -8.62 3.15
C ARG A 320 1.71 -7.93 2.58
N PHE A 321 2.56 -7.38 3.44
CA PHE A 321 3.85 -6.83 3.04
C PHE A 321 4.74 -7.93 2.42
N THR A 322 4.82 -9.09 3.07
CA THR A 322 5.62 -10.22 2.59
C THR A 322 5.09 -10.76 1.26
N GLU A 323 3.77 -10.83 1.09
CA GLU A 323 3.13 -11.24 -0.17
C GLU A 323 3.60 -10.37 -1.34
N ILE A 324 3.58 -9.03 -1.20
CA ILE A 324 4.05 -8.14 -2.26
C ILE A 324 5.55 -8.29 -2.46
N MET A 325 6.35 -8.26 -1.38
CA MET A 325 7.81 -8.33 -1.48
C MET A 325 8.35 -9.66 -2.03
N ASP A 326 7.53 -10.71 -2.01
CA ASP A 326 7.86 -12.01 -2.57
C ASP A 326 7.34 -12.18 -4.01
N GLU A 327 6.49 -11.24 -4.48
CA GLU A 327 6.06 -11.22 -5.87
C GLU A 327 7.27 -10.95 -6.77
N VAL A 328 7.37 -11.69 -7.85
CA VAL A 328 8.50 -11.58 -8.77
C VAL A 328 8.00 -11.01 -10.09
N SER A 329 8.58 -9.88 -10.50
CA SER A 329 8.27 -9.32 -11.81
C SER A 329 8.56 -10.33 -12.92
N ASP A 330 7.59 -10.49 -13.82
CA ASP A 330 7.71 -11.38 -14.99
C ASP A 330 8.74 -10.86 -15.98
N ILE A 331 8.90 -9.55 -16.04
CA ILE A 331 9.75 -8.85 -16.97
C ILE A 331 11.00 -8.37 -16.23
N LYS A 332 12.16 -8.92 -16.61
CA LYS A 332 13.46 -8.55 -16.05
C LYS A 332 14.52 -8.56 -17.15
N ASP A 333 15.57 -7.82 -16.92
CA ASP A 333 16.75 -7.93 -17.76
C ASP A 333 17.36 -9.32 -17.63
N SER A 334 17.70 -9.92 -18.79
CA SER A 334 18.52 -11.13 -18.81
C SER A 334 19.90 -10.83 -18.22
N PRO A 335 20.55 -11.77 -17.52
CA PRO A 335 21.94 -11.57 -17.05
C PRO A 335 22.91 -11.16 -18.17
N ASP A 336 22.64 -11.56 -19.39
CA ASP A 336 23.46 -11.27 -20.59
C ASP A 336 22.95 -10.06 -21.40
N ALA A 337 21.86 -9.41 -20.96
CA ALA A 337 21.28 -8.26 -21.64
C ALA A 337 22.27 -7.09 -21.72
N LYS A 338 22.36 -6.48 -22.92
CA LYS A 338 23.29 -5.37 -23.20
C LYS A 338 22.52 -4.14 -23.66
N PRO A 339 23.02 -2.94 -23.36
CA PRO A 339 22.48 -1.74 -23.98
C PRO A 339 22.58 -1.81 -25.50
N ILE A 340 21.64 -1.19 -26.20
CA ILE A 340 21.71 -0.97 -27.66
C ILE A 340 21.97 0.52 -27.92
N SER A 341 22.83 0.81 -28.88
CA SER A 341 23.14 2.17 -29.34
C SER A 341 22.86 2.27 -30.84
N ASP A 342 22.73 3.50 -31.34
CA ASP A 342 22.55 3.83 -32.75
C ASP A 342 21.37 3.09 -33.42
N VAL A 343 20.24 3.06 -32.69
CA VAL A 343 19.03 2.35 -33.12
C VAL A 343 18.46 2.99 -34.39
N LYS A 344 18.36 2.17 -35.46
CA LYS A 344 17.79 2.56 -36.75
C LYS A 344 16.25 2.42 -36.75
N GLY A 345 15.71 1.53 -35.93
CA GLY A 345 14.29 1.31 -35.79
C GLY A 345 13.74 0.22 -36.72
N ASP A 346 14.55 -0.78 -37.08
CA ASP A 346 14.10 -2.00 -37.77
C ASP A 346 13.40 -2.91 -36.75
N ILE A 347 12.11 -3.21 -36.95
CA ILE A 347 11.31 -4.02 -36.02
C ILE A 347 10.79 -5.24 -36.75
N GLU A 348 11.10 -6.44 -36.23
CA GLU A 348 10.65 -7.68 -36.83
C GLU A 348 9.98 -8.60 -35.79
N PHE A 349 8.73 -8.98 -36.04
CA PHE A 349 8.00 -10.01 -35.30
C PHE A 349 8.19 -11.34 -36.05
N LYS A 350 8.68 -12.38 -35.35
CA LYS A 350 8.90 -13.73 -35.88
C LYS A 350 8.07 -14.76 -35.18
N ASN A 351 7.01 -15.26 -35.83
CA ASN A 351 6.12 -16.33 -35.34
C ASN A 351 5.64 -16.09 -33.89
N VAL A 352 5.25 -14.84 -33.60
CA VAL A 352 4.88 -14.40 -32.26
C VAL A 352 3.50 -14.93 -31.88
N THR A 353 3.44 -15.63 -30.74
CA THR A 353 2.19 -16.01 -30.08
C THR A 353 2.13 -15.34 -28.72
N PHE A 354 0.97 -14.78 -28.39
CA PHE A 354 0.79 -14.06 -27.12
C PHE A 354 -0.65 -14.20 -26.60
N SER A 355 -0.74 -14.38 -25.27
CA SER A 355 -1.97 -14.33 -24.47
C SER A 355 -1.76 -13.54 -23.18
N TYR A 356 -2.77 -12.82 -22.72
CA TYR A 356 -2.70 -12.17 -21.41
C TYR A 356 -2.82 -13.20 -20.29
N LYS A 357 -2.08 -13.03 -19.20
CA LYS A 357 -2.16 -13.90 -18.03
C LYS A 357 -3.59 -13.99 -17.50
N GLY A 358 -4.03 -15.20 -17.20
CA GLY A 358 -5.38 -15.46 -16.69
C GLY A 358 -6.48 -15.56 -17.76
N THR A 359 -6.10 -15.50 -19.04
CA THR A 359 -7.01 -15.76 -20.17
C THR A 359 -6.46 -16.91 -21.03
N ASP A 360 -7.35 -17.80 -21.47
CA ASP A 360 -6.99 -18.86 -22.43
C ASP A 360 -7.07 -18.39 -23.89
N LYS A 361 -7.55 -17.14 -24.11
CA LYS A 361 -7.70 -16.57 -25.46
C LYS A 361 -6.34 -16.05 -25.95
N LYS A 362 -5.83 -16.66 -27.02
CA LYS A 362 -4.67 -16.13 -27.77
C LYS A 362 -5.08 -14.85 -28.48
N ILE A 363 -4.29 -13.81 -28.28
CA ILE A 363 -4.50 -12.51 -28.95
C ILE A 363 -3.71 -12.46 -30.25
N LEU A 364 -2.49 -13.00 -30.24
CA LEU A 364 -1.68 -13.19 -31.44
C LEU A 364 -1.33 -14.68 -31.56
N SER A 365 -1.41 -15.22 -32.78
CA SER A 365 -1.10 -16.63 -33.07
C SER A 365 -0.22 -16.69 -34.30
N ASP A 366 1.03 -17.16 -34.14
CA ASP A 366 2.04 -17.30 -35.22
C ASP A 366 2.19 -16.04 -36.07
N PHE A 367 2.17 -14.90 -35.39
CA PHE A 367 2.16 -13.57 -36.01
C PHE A 367 3.56 -13.16 -36.46
N SER A 368 3.69 -12.74 -37.72
CA SER A 368 4.94 -12.24 -38.30
C SER A 368 4.70 -10.93 -39.04
N LEU A 369 5.53 -9.93 -38.76
CA LEU A 369 5.48 -8.60 -39.38
C LEU A 369 6.87 -8.01 -39.36
N HIS A 370 7.27 -7.35 -40.47
CA HIS A 370 8.50 -6.58 -40.55
C HIS A 370 8.19 -5.11 -40.83
N ILE A 371 8.79 -4.21 -40.07
CA ILE A 371 8.65 -2.75 -40.17
C ILE A 371 10.06 -2.21 -40.41
N ALA A 372 10.30 -1.62 -41.59
CA ALA A 372 11.59 -1.12 -41.97
C ALA A 372 11.98 0.18 -41.22
N PRO A 373 13.29 0.49 -41.11
CA PRO A 373 13.75 1.74 -40.49
C PRO A 373 13.14 2.97 -41.17
N GLY A 374 12.56 3.88 -40.38
CA GLY A 374 11.94 5.11 -40.86
C GLY A 374 10.58 4.94 -41.54
N GLU A 375 10.01 3.76 -41.49
CA GLU A 375 8.70 3.46 -42.06
C GLU A 375 7.57 3.97 -41.16
N ASN A 376 6.45 4.41 -41.79
CA ASN A 376 5.23 4.80 -41.12
C ASN A 376 4.13 3.76 -41.39
N VAL A 377 3.83 2.93 -40.41
CA VAL A 377 2.87 1.83 -40.52
C VAL A 377 1.60 2.17 -39.74
N ALA A 378 0.45 2.02 -40.40
CA ALA A 378 -0.85 2.14 -39.77
C ALA A 378 -1.45 0.76 -39.44
N LEU A 379 -1.80 0.52 -38.19
CA LEU A 379 -2.51 -0.66 -37.75
C LEU A 379 -4.02 -0.37 -37.72
N VAL A 380 -4.77 -1.09 -38.53
CA VAL A 380 -6.25 -0.97 -38.63
C VAL A 380 -6.93 -2.30 -38.38
N GLY A 381 -8.20 -2.30 -38.03
CA GLY A 381 -8.96 -3.52 -37.81
C GLY A 381 -10.01 -3.36 -36.69
N PRO A 382 -10.85 -4.37 -36.47
CA PRO A 382 -11.90 -4.33 -35.44
C PRO A 382 -11.29 -4.23 -34.03
N SER A 383 -12.12 -3.77 -33.08
CA SER A 383 -11.77 -3.82 -31.66
C SER A 383 -11.48 -5.27 -31.22
N GLY A 384 -10.42 -5.48 -30.45
CA GLY A 384 -10.01 -6.81 -30.02
C GLY A 384 -9.07 -7.53 -31.01
N GLY A 385 -8.76 -6.96 -32.19
CA GLY A 385 -7.84 -7.55 -33.17
C GLY A 385 -6.35 -7.53 -32.80
N GLY A 386 -5.97 -7.15 -31.57
CA GLY A 386 -4.59 -7.22 -31.08
C GLY A 386 -3.71 -5.99 -31.36
N LYS A 387 -4.24 -4.89 -31.92
CA LYS A 387 -3.46 -3.67 -32.27
C LYS A 387 -2.69 -3.09 -31.06
N THR A 388 -3.39 -2.77 -29.97
CA THR A 388 -2.78 -2.24 -28.73
C THR A 388 -1.83 -3.26 -28.08
N THR A 389 -2.16 -4.54 -28.16
CA THR A 389 -1.29 -5.62 -27.69
C THR A 389 0.03 -5.63 -28.43
N LEU A 390 0.00 -5.57 -29.77
CA LEU A 390 1.20 -5.51 -30.61
C LEU A 390 2.09 -4.31 -30.22
N CYS A 391 1.48 -3.13 -30.05
CA CYS A 391 2.20 -1.93 -29.63
C CYS A 391 2.81 -2.06 -28.22
N ASN A 392 2.16 -2.76 -27.30
CA ASN A 392 2.67 -2.99 -25.94
C ASN A 392 3.77 -4.03 -25.85
N LEU A 393 3.89 -4.93 -26.84
CA LEU A 393 4.96 -5.92 -26.91
C LEU A 393 6.30 -5.31 -27.33
N ILE A 394 6.31 -4.26 -28.16
CA ILE A 394 7.54 -3.63 -28.66
C ILE A 394 8.39 -3.04 -27.50
N PRO A 395 7.86 -2.24 -26.54
CA PRO A 395 8.62 -1.77 -25.38
C PRO A 395 8.79 -2.84 -24.29
N ARG A 396 8.44 -4.10 -24.61
CA ARG A 396 8.52 -5.25 -23.71
C ARG A 396 7.78 -4.97 -22.38
N PHE A 397 6.51 -4.52 -22.49
CA PHE A 397 5.63 -4.46 -21.31
C PHE A 397 5.14 -5.86 -20.91
N TYR A 398 5.12 -6.78 -21.89
CA TYR A 398 4.84 -8.20 -21.72
C TYR A 398 5.85 -9.00 -22.55
N ASP A 399 6.16 -10.21 -22.14
CA ASP A 399 6.93 -11.17 -22.92
C ASP A 399 5.99 -12.07 -23.73
N VAL A 400 6.43 -12.48 -24.91
CA VAL A 400 5.67 -13.36 -25.81
C VAL A 400 5.69 -14.82 -25.30
N ASP A 401 4.61 -15.56 -25.55
CA ASP A 401 4.53 -16.98 -25.19
C ASP A 401 5.46 -17.83 -26.05
N SER A 402 5.58 -17.48 -27.35
CA SER A 402 6.52 -18.09 -28.29
C SER A 402 6.87 -17.13 -29.42
N GLY A 403 7.94 -17.42 -30.15
CA GLY A 403 8.48 -16.54 -31.16
C GLY A 403 9.45 -15.51 -30.58
N SER A 404 9.75 -14.48 -31.36
CA SER A 404 10.68 -13.39 -30.98
C SER A 404 10.30 -12.07 -31.62
N ILE A 405 10.67 -10.97 -30.94
CA ILE A 405 10.58 -9.62 -31.46
C ILE A 405 12.00 -9.08 -31.52
N LEU A 406 12.40 -8.66 -32.70
CA LEU A 406 13.75 -8.16 -32.94
C LEU A 406 13.71 -6.64 -33.12
N LEU A 407 14.71 -5.96 -32.58
CA LEU A 407 15.03 -4.56 -32.85
C LEU A 407 16.43 -4.48 -33.45
N ASP A 408 16.52 -3.97 -34.68
CA ASP A 408 17.76 -3.94 -35.46
C ASP A 408 18.48 -5.31 -35.50
N GLY A 409 17.70 -6.38 -35.68
CA GLY A 409 18.16 -7.76 -35.73
C GLY A 409 18.53 -8.41 -34.40
N LYS A 410 18.35 -7.71 -33.24
CA LYS A 410 18.59 -8.24 -31.88
C LYS A 410 17.28 -8.51 -31.20
N ASP A 411 17.17 -9.66 -30.52
CA ASP A 411 15.98 -9.96 -29.70
C ASP A 411 15.85 -8.93 -28.58
N ILE A 412 14.64 -8.38 -28.40
CA ILE A 412 14.38 -7.38 -27.33
C ILE A 412 14.62 -7.94 -25.93
N ARG A 413 14.65 -9.28 -25.75
CA ARG A 413 14.98 -9.95 -24.48
C ARG A 413 16.47 -9.88 -24.14
N ASP A 414 17.33 -9.68 -25.14
CA ASP A 414 18.79 -9.54 -25.00
C ASP A 414 19.22 -8.07 -24.88
N ILE A 415 18.28 -7.14 -24.91
CA ILE A 415 18.49 -5.70 -24.73
C ILE A 415 18.03 -5.31 -23.32
N THR A 416 18.81 -4.46 -22.62
CA THR A 416 18.36 -3.96 -21.30
C THR A 416 17.09 -3.13 -21.45
N LEU A 417 16.12 -3.31 -20.53
CA LEU A 417 14.83 -2.62 -20.57
C LEU A 417 14.98 -1.09 -20.61
N ALA A 418 15.92 -0.55 -19.84
CA ALA A 418 16.21 0.88 -19.84
C ALA A 418 16.65 1.37 -21.23
N SER A 419 17.55 0.64 -21.89
CA SER A 419 18.03 0.99 -23.24
C SER A 419 16.95 0.78 -24.30
N LEU A 420 16.18 -0.30 -24.24
CA LEU A 420 15.06 -0.55 -25.16
C LEU A 420 14.04 0.60 -25.06
N ARG A 421 13.57 0.89 -23.87
CA ARG A 421 12.52 1.90 -23.63
C ARG A 421 12.99 3.33 -23.84
N SER A 422 14.29 3.63 -23.71
CA SER A 422 14.83 4.95 -24.05
C SER A 422 14.71 5.25 -25.55
N ASN A 423 14.78 4.23 -26.39
CA ASN A 423 14.69 4.34 -27.85
C ASN A 423 13.25 4.28 -28.39
N ILE A 424 12.26 4.08 -27.54
CA ILE A 424 10.85 4.00 -27.94
C ILE A 424 10.07 5.10 -27.24
N GLY A 425 9.28 5.86 -27.98
CA GLY A 425 8.34 6.85 -27.45
C GLY A 425 6.90 6.44 -27.73
N THR A 426 6.02 6.59 -26.76
CA THR A 426 4.60 6.23 -26.91
C THR A 426 3.72 7.43 -26.59
N VAL A 427 2.81 7.80 -27.48
CA VAL A 427 1.66 8.67 -27.22
C VAL A 427 0.47 7.78 -26.97
N GLN A 428 -0.08 7.83 -25.76
CA GLN A 428 -1.25 7.05 -25.36
C GLN A 428 -2.54 7.79 -25.70
N GLN A 429 -3.63 7.04 -25.84
CA GLN A 429 -4.98 7.57 -26.06
C GLN A 429 -5.40 8.50 -24.91
N GLU A 430 -5.25 8.05 -23.67
CA GLU A 430 -5.46 8.86 -22.47
C GLU A 430 -4.11 9.36 -21.95
N VAL A 431 -3.92 10.68 -21.96
CA VAL A 431 -2.70 11.31 -21.49
C VAL A 431 -2.72 11.44 -19.98
N TYR A 432 -1.71 10.92 -19.33
CA TYR A 432 -1.53 11.10 -17.90
C TYR A 432 -0.69 12.35 -17.59
N MET A 433 -1.29 13.28 -16.84
CA MET A 433 -0.61 14.46 -16.32
C MET A 433 -0.21 14.24 -14.86
N PHE A 434 1.09 14.24 -14.59
CA PHE A 434 1.58 14.21 -13.21
C PHE A 434 1.26 15.54 -12.50
N SER A 435 0.93 15.45 -11.22
CA SER A 435 0.79 16.62 -10.36
C SER A 435 2.12 17.35 -10.26
N GLY A 436 2.20 18.55 -10.82
CA GLY A 436 3.41 19.37 -10.92
C GLY A 436 3.21 20.50 -11.91
N THR A 437 4.28 21.19 -12.26
CA THR A 437 4.22 22.26 -13.26
C THR A 437 4.14 21.71 -14.70
N VAL A 438 3.72 22.52 -15.64
CA VAL A 438 3.79 22.18 -17.07
C VAL A 438 5.23 21.86 -17.46
N ARG A 439 6.19 22.61 -16.95
CA ARG A 439 7.62 22.38 -17.15
C ARG A 439 8.03 20.99 -16.69
N ASP A 440 7.66 20.58 -15.46
CA ASP A 440 7.98 19.25 -14.91
C ASP A 440 7.37 18.14 -15.76
N ASN A 441 6.15 18.36 -16.25
CA ASN A 441 5.48 17.41 -17.10
C ASN A 441 6.17 17.22 -18.46
N ILE A 442 6.70 18.29 -19.08
CA ILE A 442 7.46 18.18 -20.33
C ILE A 442 8.85 17.58 -20.04
N ALA A 443 9.54 18.05 -18.99
CA ALA A 443 10.85 17.56 -18.59
C ALA A 443 10.87 16.07 -18.22
N TYR A 444 9.71 15.46 -17.95
CA TYR A 444 9.60 14.02 -17.72
C TYR A 444 10.13 13.19 -18.91
N GLY A 445 10.10 13.74 -20.13
CA GLY A 445 10.68 13.11 -21.33
C GLY A 445 12.21 13.00 -21.30
N CYS A 446 12.90 13.94 -20.65
CA CYS A 446 14.34 13.97 -20.44
C CYS A 446 14.65 14.70 -19.12
N PRO A 447 14.77 13.98 -18.00
CA PRO A 447 15.07 14.58 -16.71
C PRO A 447 16.41 15.33 -16.75
N GLY A 448 16.40 16.58 -16.28
CA GLY A 448 17.58 17.47 -16.28
C GLY A 448 17.77 18.29 -17.56
N ALA A 449 16.80 18.27 -18.49
CA ALA A 449 16.82 19.15 -19.66
C ALA A 449 16.81 20.63 -19.29
N GLU A 450 17.51 21.44 -20.03
CA GLU A 450 17.56 22.89 -19.84
C GLU A 450 16.22 23.54 -20.25
N LYS A 451 15.96 24.73 -19.71
CA LYS A 451 14.71 25.47 -19.96
C LYS A 451 14.49 25.73 -21.45
N GLU A 452 15.54 26.02 -22.16
CA GLU A 452 15.57 26.30 -23.60
C GLU A 452 15.13 25.09 -24.41
N ASP A 453 15.57 23.87 -24.04
CA ASP A 453 15.21 22.61 -24.70
C ASP A 453 13.72 22.28 -24.47
N ILE A 454 13.22 22.51 -23.25
CA ILE A 454 11.82 22.32 -22.90
C ILE A 454 10.92 23.24 -23.75
N ILE A 455 11.31 24.53 -23.87
CA ILE A 455 10.57 25.50 -24.70
C ILE A 455 10.64 25.12 -26.18
N ALA A 456 11.81 24.67 -26.67
CA ALA A 456 11.96 24.22 -28.04
C ALA A 456 11.08 23.01 -28.36
N ALA A 457 11.03 22.02 -27.44
CA ALA A 457 10.14 20.86 -27.56
C ALA A 457 8.65 21.28 -27.53
N ALA A 458 8.26 22.19 -26.66
CA ALA A 458 6.90 22.72 -26.59
C ALA A 458 6.49 23.47 -27.87
N LYS A 459 7.39 24.25 -28.48
CA LYS A 459 7.16 24.92 -29.76
C LYS A 459 6.92 23.93 -30.89
N ARG A 460 7.74 22.88 -31.00
CA ARG A 460 7.58 21.82 -31.99
C ARG A 460 6.27 21.04 -31.80
N ALA A 461 5.83 20.89 -30.58
CA ALA A 461 4.55 20.24 -30.24
C ALA A 461 3.33 21.19 -30.39
N GLY A 462 3.52 22.44 -30.84
CA GLY A 462 2.43 23.43 -30.88
C GLY A 462 1.84 23.75 -29.49
N ALA A 463 2.60 23.54 -28.44
CA ALA A 463 2.15 23.73 -27.06
C ALA A 463 2.53 25.10 -26.48
N HIS A 464 3.56 25.75 -27.02
CA HIS A 464 4.14 26.96 -26.45
C HIS A 464 3.13 28.10 -26.29
N GLU A 465 2.32 28.36 -27.30
CA GLU A 465 1.38 29.49 -27.34
C GLU A 465 0.35 29.38 -26.20
N PHE A 466 -0.34 28.25 -26.09
CA PHE A 466 -1.31 28.10 -24.99
C PHE A 466 -0.65 28.03 -23.60
N ILE A 467 0.62 27.55 -23.50
CA ILE A 467 1.33 27.53 -22.23
C ILE A 467 1.61 28.96 -21.75
N GLU A 468 2.00 29.87 -22.66
CA GLU A 468 2.23 31.28 -22.31
C GLU A 468 0.92 32.02 -21.90
N GLU A 469 -0.23 31.52 -22.34
CA GLU A 469 -1.54 32.05 -21.95
C GLU A 469 -1.99 31.53 -20.56
N LEU A 470 -1.35 30.51 -19.99
CA LEU A 470 -1.66 30.04 -18.65
C LEU A 470 -1.21 31.06 -17.59
N PRO A 471 -1.85 31.08 -16.41
CA PRO A 471 -1.60 32.10 -15.38
C PRO A 471 -0.13 32.28 -14.98
N GLU A 472 0.65 31.19 -14.95
CA GLU A 472 2.08 31.20 -14.60
C GLU A 472 2.94 30.58 -15.73
N GLY A 473 2.41 30.52 -16.96
CA GLY A 473 3.10 29.96 -18.11
C GLY A 473 3.58 28.53 -17.83
N TYR A 474 4.87 28.26 -18.09
CA TYR A 474 5.48 26.94 -17.84
C TYR A 474 5.50 26.52 -16.38
N ASP A 475 5.36 27.46 -15.43
CA ASP A 475 5.34 27.18 -14.00
C ASP A 475 3.91 26.95 -13.47
N THR A 476 2.90 27.03 -14.35
CA THR A 476 1.51 26.71 -14.00
C THR A 476 1.40 25.27 -13.52
N TYR A 477 0.80 25.10 -12.33
CA TYR A 477 0.58 23.78 -11.73
C TYR A 477 -0.61 23.09 -12.41
N VAL A 478 -0.40 21.85 -12.87
CA VAL A 478 -1.37 21.00 -13.57
C VAL A 478 -1.51 19.64 -12.90
N GLY A 479 -2.44 18.81 -13.35
CA GLY A 479 -2.74 17.51 -12.78
C GLY A 479 -3.97 17.53 -11.88
N GLU A 480 -4.13 16.55 -10.99
CA GLU A 480 -5.39 16.28 -10.26
C GLU A 480 -5.91 17.49 -9.45
N ARG A 481 -5.03 18.38 -9.00
CA ARG A 481 -5.37 19.58 -8.19
C ARG A 481 -4.99 20.91 -8.82
N GLY A 482 -4.52 20.88 -10.07
CA GLY A 482 -4.06 22.06 -10.78
C GLY A 482 -5.10 22.60 -11.77
N VAL A 483 -4.61 23.47 -12.66
CA VAL A 483 -5.41 23.98 -13.76
C VAL A 483 -5.79 22.83 -14.67
N LYS A 484 -7.10 22.74 -15.03
CA LYS A 484 -7.57 21.76 -15.99
C LYS A 484 -7.19 22.18 -17.40
N LEU A 485 -6.44 21.33 -18.07
CA LEU A 485 -6.14 21.46 -19.49
C LEU A 485 -7.23 20.79 -20.33
N SER A 486 -7.41 21.26 -21.57
CA SER A 486 -8.22 20.51 -22.54
C SER A 486 -7.48 19.25 -23.01
N GLY A 487 -8.21 18.24 -23.47
CA GLY A 487 -7.58 17.02 -23.99
C GLY A 487 -6.53 17.28 -25.09
N GLY A 488 -6.76 18.28 -25.94
CA GLY A 488 -5.77 18.68 -26.96
C GLY A 488 -4.53 19.37 -26.39
N GLN A 489 -4.66 20.10 -25.28
CA GLN A 489 -3.53 20.69 -24.56
C GLN A 489 -2.69 19.60 -23.87
N GLU A 490 -3.34 18.64 -23.20
CA GLU A 490 -2.68 17.49 -22.58
C GLU A 490 -1.92 16.65 -23.61
N GLN A 491 -2.54 16.38 -24.76
CA GLN A 491 -1.91 15.67 -25.86
C GLN A 491 -0.68 16.40 -26.39
N ARG A 492 -0.74 17.71 -26.61
CA ARG A 492 0.42 18.49 -27.06
C ARG A 492 1.56 18.50 -26.04
N ILE A 493 1.26 18.49 -24.73
CA ILE A 493 2.28 18.31 -23.68
C ILE A 493 2.89 16.91 -23.77
N SER A 494 2.08 15.86 -24.00
CA SER A 494 2.59 14.49 -24.20
C SER A 494 3.50 14.39 -25.43
N ILE A 495 3.14 15.05 -26.51
CA ILE A 495 3.98 15.12 -27.72
C ILE A 495 5.28 15.91 -27.43
N ALA A 496 5.22 16.99 -26.64
CA ALA A 496 6.42 17.75 -26.23
C ALA A 496 7.39 16.88 -25.41
N ARG A 497 6.89 15.98 -24.54
CA ARG A 497 7.73 14.97 -23.86
C ARG A 497 8.54 14.12 -24.87
N LEU A 498 7.91 13.72 -25.98
CA LEU A 498 8.57 12.90 -27.00
C LEU A 498 9.54 13.71 -27.86
N PHE A 499 9.25 14.97 -28.18
CA PHE A 499 10.21 15.83 -28.84
C PHE A 499 11.48 16.02 -28.01
N LEU A 500 11.32 16.16 -26.68
CA LEU A 500 12.42 16.30 -25.74
C LEU A 500 13.22 15.00 -25.60
N LYS A 501 12.52 13.84 -25.53
CA LYS A 501 13.13 12.50 -25.48
C LYS A 501 13.85 12.12 -26.79
N ASN A 502 13.31 12.55 -27.92
CA ASN A 502 13.82 12.32 -29.28
C ASN A 502 14.09 10.84 -29.64
N PRO A 503 13.15 9.92 -29.49
CA PRO A 503 13.37 8.50 -29.74
C PRO A 503 13.34 8.19 -31.26
N PRO A 504 14.10 7.18 -31.77
CA PRO A 504 14.04 6.73 -33.16
C PRO A 504 12.76 5.98 -33.52
N ILE A 505 12.03 5.42 -32.53
CA ILE A 505 10.80 4.68 -32.72
C ILE A 505 9.67 5.39 -31.96
N VAL A 506 8.53 5.59 -32.62
CA VAL A 506 7.35 6.24 -32.05
C VAL A 506 6.12 5.36 -32.24
N ILE A 507 5.39 5.14 -31.17
CA ILE A 507 4.11 4.43 -31.16
C ILE A 507 3.00 5.44 -30.84
N LEU A 508 2.00 5.53 -31.70
CA LEU A 508 0.86 6.45 -31.59
C LEU A 508 -0.43 5.65 -31.40
N ASP A 509 -1.02 5.72 -30.21
CA ASP A 509 -2.26 5.04 -29.91
C ASP A 509 -3.41 6.07 -29.86
N GLU A 510 -4.26 6.09 -30.91
CA GLU A 510 -5.45 6.95 -31.03
C GLU A 510 -5.32 8.41 -30.56
N ALA A 511 -4.20 9.04 -30.84
CA ALA A 511 -3.83 10.33 -30.27
C ALA A 511 -4.80 11.51 -30.55
N THR A 512 -5.94 11.29 -31.24
CA THR A 512 -6.85 12.39 -31.66
C THR A 512 -8.35 12.10 -31.48
N SER A 513 -8.75 11.00 -30.85
CA SER A 513 -10.14 10.49 -30.87
C SER A 513 -11.20 11.34 -30.14
N ALA A 514 -10.79 12.29 -29.28
CA ALA A 514 -11.71 13.07 -28.44
C ALA A 514 -11.51 14.60 -28.53
N LEU A 515 -10.90 15.09 -29.65
CA LEU A 515 -10.53 16.49 -29.80
C LEU A 515 -11.51 17.26 -30.69
N ASP A 516 -11.65 18.58 -30.43
CA ASP A 516 -12.27 19.51 -31.35
C ASP A 516 -11.42 19.71 -32.62
N ASN A 517 -12.03 20.13 -33.71
CA ASN A 517 -11.40 20.21 -35.03
C ASN A 517 -10.11 21.06 -35.06
N GLU A 518 -10.03 22.14 -34.29
CA GLU A 518 -8.84 22.99 -34.25
C GLU A 518 -7.70 22.35 -33.46
N SER A 519 -7.99 21.82 -32.28
CA SER A 519 -7.03 21.06 -31.46
C SER A 519 -6.51 19.84 -32.21
N GLU A 520 -7.41 19.12 -32.90
CA GLU A 520 -7.05 17.98 -33.74
C GLU A 520 -6.02 18.35 -34.81
N ARG A 521 -6.29 19.43 -35.56
CA ARG A 521 -5.38 19.89 -36.62
C ARG A 521 -3.98 20.20 -36.06
N LEU A 522 -3.89 20.87 -34.91
CA LEU A 522 -2.61 21.19 -34.27
C LEU A 522 -1.88 19.93 -33.77
N VAL A 523 -2.61 19.00 -33.16
CA VAL A 523 -2.06 17.72 -32.71
C VAL A 523 -1.56 16.92 -33.91
N GLN A 524 -2.34 16.82 -34.99
CA GLN A 524 -1.97 16.11 -36.21
C GLN A 524 -0.69 16.68 -36.84
N GLN A 525 -0.58 18.01 -36.95
CA GLN A 525 0.65 18.67 -37.44
C GLN A 525 1.86 18.33 -36.56
N SER A 526 1.69 18.33 -35.24
CA SER A 526 2.76 17.98 -34.30
C SER A 526 3.18 16.51 -34.42
N LEU A 527 2.22 15.60 -34.65
CA LEU A 527 2.50 14.17 -34.87
C LEU A 527 3.21 13.93 -36.20
N GLU A 528 2.83 14.63 -37.28
CA GLU A 528 3.51 14.58 -38.59
C GLU A 528 4.95 15.11 -38.46
N GLU A 529 5.18 16.17 -37.72
CA GLU A 529 6.53 16.67 -37.44
C GLU A 529 7.34 15.66 -36.61
N LEU A 530 6.71 15.02 -35.60
CA LEU A 530 7.33 14.00 -34.77
C LEU A 530 7.70 12.76 -35.60
N ALA A 531 6.91 12.39 -36.60
CA ALA A 531 7.11 11.21 -37.43
C ALA A 531 8.32 11.32 -38.36
N LYS A 532 8.79 12.54 -38.70
CA LYS A 532 9.86 12.74 -39.67
C LYS A 532 11.17 12.06 -39.24
N GLY A 533 11.67 11.16 -40.13
CA GLY A 533 12.93 10.45 -39.93
C GLY A 533 12.92 9.39 -38.82
N ARG A 534 11.74 8.93 -38.40
CA ARG A 534 11.55 7.89 -37.36
C ARG A 534 10.71 6.74 -37.89
N THR A 535 10.89 5.57 -37.29
CA THR A 535 9.95 4.46 -37.47
C THR A 535 8.70 4.74 -36.64
N VAL A 536 7.53 4.78 -37.30
CA VAL A 536 6.27 5.15 -36.65
C VAL A 536 5.26 4.03 -36.80
N ILE A 537 4.64 3.65 -35.69
CA ILE A 537 3.54 2.69 -35.65
C ILE A 537 2.32 3.40 -35.09
N THR A 538 1.24 3.48 -35.89
CA THR A 538 0.04 4.20 -35.51
C THR A 538 -1.15 3.25 -35.43
N ILE A 539 -1.81 3.17 -34.27
CA ILE A 539 -3.15 2.58 -34.20
C ILE A 539 -4.13 3.61 -34.73
N ALA A 540 -4.62 3.37 -35.94
CA ALA A 540 -5.39 4.37 -36.67
C ALA A 540 -6.90 4.06 -36.61
N HIS A 541 -7.66 5.04 -36.14
CA HIS A 541 -9.12 5.07 -36.19
C HIS A 541 -9.66 6.21 -37.07
N ARG A 542 -8.75 7.04 -37.67
CA ARG A 542 -9.14 8.15 -38.54
C ARG A 542 -8.62 7.96 -39.96
N LEU A 543 -9.48 8.28 -40.92
CA LEU A 543 -9.22 8.13 -42.36
C LEU A 543 -7.99 8.88 -42.83
N THR A 544 -7.74 10.09 -42.31
CA THR A 544 -6.59 10.92 -42.67
C THR A 544 -5.27 10.25 -42.29
N THR A 545 -5.20 9.68 -41.08
CA THR A 545 -4.03 8.98 -40.56
C THR A 545 -3.78 7.70 -41.36
N ILE A 546 -4.83 6.94 -41.66
CA ILE A 546 -4.75 5.69 -42.43
C ILE A 546 -4.23 5.98 -43.86
N ARG A 547 -4.79 7.00 -44.51
CA ARG A 547 -4.46 7.31 -45.90
C ARG A 547 -3.02 7.78 -46.09
N ASN A 548 -2.44 8.45 -45.10
CA ASN A 548 -1.10 9.03 -45.15
C ASN A 548 0.00 8.04 -44.71
N ALA A 549 -0.34 6.85 -44.25
CA ALA A 549 0.62 5.82 -43.90
C ALA A 549 1.30 5.25 -45.13
N ALA A 550 2.58 4.93 -45.02
CA ALA A 550 3.36 4.28 -46.08
C ALA A 550 2.85 2.84 -46.30
N GLU A 551 2.56 2.17 -45.20
CA GLU A 551 2.00 0.82 -45.18
C GLU A 551 0.86 0.71 -44.20
N ILE A 552 -0.16 -0.07 -44.55
CA ILE A 552 -1.33 -0.35 -43.75
C ILE A 552 -1.35 -1.86 -43.49
N VAL A 553 -1.46 -2.22 -42.21
CA VAL A 553 -1.61 -3.62 -41.76
C VAL A 553 -2.99 -3.79 -41.16
N VAL A 554 -3.81 -4.62 -41.79
CA VAL A 554 -5.18 -4.94 -41.32
C VAL A 554 -5.13 -6.15 -40.40
N LEU A 555 -5.39 -5.91 -39.11
CA LEU A 555 -5.37 -6.93 -38.07
C LEU A 555 -6.79 -7.43 -37.77
N THR A 556 -6.95 -8.74 -37.75
CA THR A 556 -8.17 -9.44 -37.33
C THR A 556 -7.82 -10.44 -36.20
N GLU A 557 -8.81 -11.15 -35.68
CA GLU A 557 -8.57 -12.21 -34.69
C GLU A 557 -7.71 -13.37 -35.23
N ASP A 558 -7.67 -13.56 -36.55
CA ASP A 558 -6.90 -14.60 -37.26
C ASP A 558 -5.47 -14.14 -37.65
N GLY A 559 -5.10 -12.89 -37.30
CA GLY A 559 -3.78 -12.31 -37.64
C GLY A 559 -3.87 -11.22 -38.71
N ILE A 560 -2.85 -11.11 -39.57
CA ILE A 560 -2.81 -10.13 -40.67
C ILE A 560 -3.73 -10.59 -41.80
N ALA A 561 -4.85 -9.88 -41.98
CA ALA A 561 -5.79 -10.16 -43.06
C ALA A 561 -5.29 -9.56 -44.41
N GLU A 562 -4.78 -8.33 -44.35
CA GLU A 562 -4.28 -7.61 -45.54
C GLU A 562 -3.12 -6.69 -45.14
N GLN A 563 -2.22 -6.48 -46.07
CA GLN A 563 -1.08 -5.58 -45.94
C GLN A 563 -0.78 -4.90 -47.29
N GLY A 564 -0.46 -3.60 -47.27
CA GLY A 564 -0.13 -2.82 -48.46
C GLY A 564 -0.49 -1.34 -48.30
N SER A 565 -0.28 -0.58 -49.38
CA SER A 565 -0.64 0.83 -49.44
C SER A 565 -2.17 1.04 -49.53
N HIS A 566 -2.64 2.23 -49.17
CA HIS A 566 -4.06 2.60 -49.30
C HIS A 566 -4.64 2.29 -50.70
N ARG A 567 -3.91 2.62 -51.74
CA ARG A 567 -4.35 2.39 -53.14
C ARG A 567 -4.47 0.91 -53.49
N GLU A 568 -3.52 0.11 -53.09
CA GLU A 568 -3.51 -1.34 -53.32
C GLU A 568 -4.64 -2.03 -52.59
N LEU A 569 -4.86 -1.69 -51.30
CA LEU A 569 -5.89 -2.31 -50.47
C LEU A 569 -7.30 -1.89 -50.92
N MET A 570 -7.50 -0.64 -51.34
CA MET A 570 -8.78 -0.21 -51.92
C MET A 570 -9.07 -0.92 -53.26
N ALA A 571 -8.04 -1.15 -54.07
CA ALA A 571 -8.19 -1.87 -55.34
C ALA A 571 -8.51 -3.36 -55.16
N LYS A 572 -8.06 -3.98 -54.03
CA LYS A 572 -8.39 -5.37 -53.69
C LYS A 572 -9.85 -5.56 -53.31
N GLY A 573 -10.54 -4.50 -52.79
CA GLY A 573 -11.94 -4.58 -52.38
C GLY A 573 -12.21 -5.53 -51.21
N GLY A 574 -11.23 -5.79 -50.35
CA GLY A 574 -11.30 -6.70 -49.24
C GLY A 574 -11.66 -6.05 -47.91
N VAL A 575 -11.23 -6.64 -46.79
CA VAL A 575 -11.53 -6.20 -45.42
C VAL A 575 -11.18 -4.73 -45.20
N TYR A 576 -10.05 -4.26 -45.74
CA TYR A 576 -9.68 -2.85 -45.67
C TYR A 576 -10.71 -1.92 -46.29
N SER A 577 -11.15 -2.27 -47.52
CA SER A 577 -12.11 -1.46 -48.25
C SER A 577 -13.48 -1.35 -47.51
N GLU A 578 -13.91 -2.44 -46.87
CA GLU A 578 -15.10 -2.44 -46.03
C GLU A 578 -14.94 -1.55 -44.81
N LEU A 579 -13.82 -1.70 -44.05
CA LEU A 579 -13.51 -0.86 -42.89
C LEU A 579 -13.43 0.62 -43.29
N TYR A 580 -12.74 0.92 -44.40
CA TYR A 580 -12.59 2.28 -44.88
C TYR A 580 -13.94 2.92 -45.26
N SER A 581 -14.85 2.16 -45.86
CA SER A 581 -16.21 2.64 -46.19
C SER A 581 -17.03 2.93 -44.94
N MET A 582 -16.90 2.13 -43.87
CA MET A 582 -17.53 2.39 -42.57
C MET A 582 -17.05 3.69 -41.93
N TYR A 583 -15.72 3.91 -41.91
CA TYR A 583 -15.13 5.15 -41.37
C TYR A 583 -15.42 6.39 -42.23
N SER A 584 -15.82 6.25 -43.48
CA SER A 584 -16.15 7.39 -44.37
C SER A 584 -17.61 7.87 -44.30
N ILE A 585 -18.42 7.18 -43.53
CA ILE A 585 -19.86 7.53 -43.35
C ILE A 585 -20.07 8.41 -42.09
N ASP A 586 -19.12 8.43 -41.17
CA ASP A 586 -19.05 9.28 -39.99
C ASP A 586 -18.23 10.56 -40.25
#